data_cc9c9207d210e10801366afa425c51fc
#
_entry.id   cc9c9207d210e10801366afa425c51fc
#
_cell.length_a   1.000
_cell.length_b   1.000
_cell.length_c   1.000
_cell.angle_alpha   90.00
_cell.angle_beta   90.00
_cell.angle_gamma   90.00
#
_symmetry.space_group_name_H-M   'P 1'
#
loop_
_entity.id
_entity.type
_entity.pdbx_description
1 polymer ?
#
loop_
_entity_poly.entity_id
_entity_poly.type
_entity_poly.pdbx_seq_one_letter_code
_entity_poly.pdbx_strand_id
1 'polypeptide(L)'
;KKYNAKATFFVTGSHILNTKESDIVNLLKNGNEIANHNMYDIPYKNIPIKQFENDLIKTKSFLNKFSKNLPKWYRAPHASISDDMHEIIKKHNLKHVVGDVFANDTSIPDANWISAFILKNVKPGSVIIIHMPERGIREWNYLALENILKGLKEKNLEIVTLTELEQKSAK
;
A
#
# COMPACT_ATOMS: atom_id res chain seq x y z
N LYS A 1 0.24 9.24 -14.61
CA LYS A 1 0.74 9.68 -15.95
C LYS A 1 1.58 10.97 -15.86
N LYS A 2 1.11 12.04 -15.18
CA LYS A 2 1.81 13.35 -15.08
C LYS A 2 3.24 13.22 -14.50
N TYR A 3 3.45 12.33 -13.54
CA TYR A 3 4.74 12.17 -12.83
C TYR A 3 5.44 10.84 -13.16
N ASN A 4 4.93 10.03 -14.07
CA ASN A 4 5.41 8.68 -14.36
C ASN A 4 5.61 7.82 -13.08
N ALA A 5 4.75 8.04 -12.10
CA ALA A 5 4.81 7.37 -10.81
C ALA A 5 3.97 6.09 -10.82
N LYS A 6 4.48 5.05 -10.17
CA LYS A 6 3.79 3.79 -9.92
C LYS A 6 3.73 3.54 -8.42
N ALA A 7 2.74 2.78 -7.98
CA ALA A 7 2.56 2.45 -6.58
C ALA A 7 2.08 1.01 -6.40
N THR A 8 2.31 0.47 -5.19
CA THR A 8 1.70 -0.77 -4.72
C THR A 8 0.56 -0.42 -3.78
N PHE A 9 -0.67 -0.71 -4.21
CA PHE A 9 -1.89 -0.45 -3.45
C PHE A 9 -2.22 -1.64 -2.57
N PHE A 10 -2.10 -1.48 -1.26
CA PHE A 10 -2.56 -2.46 -0.30
C PHE A 10 -4.07 -2.30 -0.10
N VAL A 11 -4.83 -3.27 -0.57
CA VAL A 11 -6.30 -3.17 -0.66
C VAL A 11 -6.95 -4.19 0.26
N THR A 12 -7.91 -3.74 1.07
CA THR A 12 -8.74 -4.67 1.86
C THR A 12 -9.79 -5.36 0.99
N GLY A 13 -10.12 -6.60 1.33
CA GLY A 13 -11.13 -7.36 0.60
C GLY A 13 -12.50 -6.68 0.58
N SER A 14 -12.87 -6.00 1.67
CA SER A 14 -14.11 -5.24 1.77
C SER A 14 -14.19 -4.07 0.78
N HIS A 15 -13.07 -3.35 0.57
CA HIS A 15 -13.03 -2.26 -0.42
C HIS A 15 -13.10 -2.78 -1.85
N ILE A 16 -12.46 -3.93 -2.15
CA ILE A 16 -12.53 -4.54 -3.49
C ILE A 16 -13.98 -4.83 -3.89
N LEU A 17 -14.79 -5.34 -2.96
CA LEU A 17 -16.21 -5.65 -3.22
C LEU A 17 -17.05 -4.42 -3.58
N ASN A 18 -16.64 -3.23 -3.13
CA ASN A 18 -17.34 -1.97 -3.34
C ASN A 18 -16.68 -1.10 -4.43
N THR A 19 -15.58 -1.57 -5.04
CA THR A 19 -14.86 -0.85 -6.08
C THR A 19 -15.30 -1.35 -7.46
N LYS A 20 -15.45 -0.44 -8.41
CA LYS A 20 -15.75 -0.82 -9.81
C LYS A 20 -14.56 -1.60 -10.39
N GLU A 21 -14.82 -2.74 -11.00
CA GLU A 21 -13.79 -3.58 -11.62
C GLU A 21 -12.94 -2.81 -12.64
N SER A 22 -13.58 -1.92 -13.42
CA SER A 22 -12.90 -1.06 -14.40
C SER A 22 -11.79 -0.21 -13.78
N ASP A 23 -11.98 0.27 -12.54
CA ASP A 23 -11.02 1.14 -11.88
C ASP A 23 -9.78 0.34 -11.45
N ILE A 24 -9.99 -0.89 -10.93
CA ILE A 24 -8.89 -1.81 -10.59
C ILE A 24 -8.11 -2.20 -11.86
N VAL A 25 -8.82 -2.55 -12.93
CA VAL A 25 -8.20 -2.89 -14.23
C VAL A 25 -7.39 -1.72 -14.77
N ASN A 26 -7.92 -0.50 -14.70
CA ASN A 26 -7.21 0.71 -15.16
C ASN A 26 -5.96 1.01 -14.31
N LEU A 27 -6.05 0.78 -12.99
CA LEU A 27 -4.91 0.94 -12.09
C LEU A 27 -3.77 -0.01 -12.50
N LEU A 28 -4.07 -1.29 -12.73
CA LEU A 28 -3.10 -2.29 -13.17
C LEU A 28 -2.53 -2.00 -14.57
N LYS A 29 -3.36 -1.60 -15.53
CA LYS A 29 -2.93 -1.22 -16.89
C LYS A 29 -1.96 -0.02 -16.90
N ASN A 30 -2.01 0.82 -15.88
CA ASN A 30 -1.06 1.94 -15.71
C ASN A 30 0.24 1.53 -15.00
N GLY A 31 0.50 0.22 -14.81
CA GLY A 31 1.74 -0.30 -14.24
C GLY A 31 1.81 -0.28 -12.71
N ASN A 32 0.67 -0.05 -12.04
CA ASN A 32 0.61 -0.17 -10.58
C ASN A 32 0.41 -1.63 -10.17
N GLU A 33 0.62 -1.92 -8.88
CA GLU A 33 0.33 -3.20 -8.25
C GLU A 33 -0.83 -3.08 -7.26
N ILE A 34 -1.56 -4.19 -7.07
CA ILE A 34 -2.47 -4.40 -5.94
C ILE A 34 -1.90 -5.50 -5.05
N ALA A 35 -1.95 -5.30 -3.74
CA ALA A 35 -1.42 -6.23 -2.75
C ALA A 35 -2.40 -6.42 -1.59
N ASN A 36 -2.19 -7.47 -0.81
CA ASN A 36 -3.12 -7.90 0.22
C ASN A 36 -3.02 -7.03 1.49
N HIS A 37 -4.14 -6.47 1.94
CA HIS A 37 -4.29 -5.73 3.20
C HIS A 37 -5.32 -6.39 4.13
N ASN A 38 -5.47 -7.71 4.05
CA ASN A 38 -6.49 -8.49 4.73
C ASN A 38 -7.93 -8.11 4.31
N MET A 39 -8.94 -8.61 5.00
CA MET A 39 -10.35 -8.42 4.61
C MET A 39 -10.90 -7.08 5.07
N TYR A 40 -10.55 -6.64 6.27
CA TYR A 40 -11.03 -5.41 6.90
C TYR A 40 -9.89 -4.55 7.41
N ASP A 41 -10.12 -3.25 7.51
CA ASP A 41 -9.17 -2.30 8.12
C ASP A 41 -9.35 -2.27 9.64
N ILE A 42 -8.90 -3.34 10.31
CA ILE A 42 -8.97 -3.54 11.77
C ILE A 42 -7.64 -4.07 12.31
N PRO A 43 -7.31 -3.86 13.61
CA PRO A 43 -6.10 -4.38 14.22
C PRO A 43 -6.21 -5.90 14.47
N TYR A 44 -5.74 -6.72 13.53
CA TYR A 44 -5.87 -8.19 13.56
C TYR A 44 -5.12 -8.89 14.70
N LYS A 45 -4.18 -8.23 15.38
CA LYS A 45 -3.46 -8.81 16.52
C LYS A 45 -4.40 -9.32 17.62
N ASN A 46 -5.58 -8.72 17.75
CA ASN A 46 -6.59 -9.06 18.75
C ASN A 46 -7.71 -9.98 18.22
N ILE A 47 -7.56 -10.45 16.99
CA ILE A 47 -8.54 -11.32 16.32
C ILE A 47 -8.03 -12.78 16.38
N PRO A 48 -8.92 -13.79 16.52
CA PRO A 48 -8.52 -15.19 16.47
C PRO A 48 -7.69 -15.49 15.22
N ILE A 49 -6.56 -16.16 15.39
CA ILE A 49 -5.59 -16.41 14.31
C ILE A 49 -6.21 -17.12 13.10
N LYS A 50 -7.17 -18.02 13.34
CA LYS A 50 -7.91 -18.71 12.27
C LYS A 50 -8.75 -17.74 11.43
N GLN A 51 -9.33 -16.72 12.05
CA GLN A 51 -10.07 -15.68 11.34
C GLN A 51 -9.13 -14.80 10.51
N PHE A 52 -7.98 -14.42 11.09
CA PHE A 52 -6.93 -13.72 10.34
C PHE A 52 -6.55 -14.47 9.05
N GLU A 53 -6.26 -15.78 9.15
CA GLU A 53 -5.90 -16.61 8.00
C GLU A 53 -7.03 -16.69 6.97
N ASN A 54 -8.27 -16.92 7.41
CA ASN A 54 -9.44 -16.97 6.53
C ASN A 54 -9.63 -15.65 5.75
N ASP A 55 -9.51 -14.52 6.42
CA ASP A 55 -9.66 -13.20 5.84
C ASP A 55 -8.53 -12.87 4.86
N LEU A 56 -7.29 -13.30 5.17
CA LEU A 56 -6.15 -13.19 4.26
C LEU A 56 -6.37 -13.99 2.97
N ILE A 57 -6.82 -15.26 3.08
CA ILE A 57 -7.09 -16.13 1.94
C ILE A 57 -8.25 -15.57 1.10
N LYS A 58 -9.32 -15.13 1.74
CA LYS A 58 -10.49 -14.56 1.07
C LYS A 58 -10.11 -13.32 0.26
N THR A 59 -9.33 -12.42 0.83
CA THR A 59 -8.81 -11.25 0.12
C THR A 59 -7.93 -11.65 -1.05
N LYS A 60 -7.01 -12.60 -0.86
CA LYS A 60 -6.19 -13.15 -1.96
C LYS A 60 -7.04 -13.68 -3.10
N SER A 61 -8.16 -14.37 -2.80
CA SER A 61 -9.06 -14.88 -3.84
C SER A 61 -9.73 -13.77 -4.65
N PHE A 62 -10.09 -12.65 -4.02
CA PHE A 62 -10.64 -11.49 -4.71
C PHE A 62 -9.60 -10.82 -5.62
N LEU A 63 -8.39 -10.62 -5.11
CA LEU A 63 -7.30 -10.04 -5.89
C LEU A 63 -6.93 -10.89 -7.11
N ASN A 64 -6.99 -12.22 -7.00
CA ASN A 64 -6.72 -13.16 -8.10
C ASN A 64 -7.68 -13.03 -9.29
N LYS A 65 -8.85 -12.41 -9.12
CA LYS A 65 -9.75 -12.11 -10.23
C LYS A 65 -9.16 -11.09 -11.21
N PHE A 66 -8.31 -10.21 -10.73
CA PHE A 66 -7.72 -9.11 -11.50
C PHE A 66 -6.32 -9.42 -12.03
N SER A 67 -5.56 -10.28 -11.34
CA SER A 67 -4.23 -10.68 -11.75
C SER A 67 -3.92 -12.10 -11.30
N LYS A 68 -3.46 -12.93 -12.25
CA LYS A 68 -2.95 -14.29 -11.93
C LYS A 68 -1.58 -14.24 -11.24
N ASN A 69 -0.82 -13.17 -11.47
CA ASN A 69 0.51 -12.96 -10.91
C ASN A 69 0.47 -11.85 -9.86
N LEU A 70 -0.20 -12.10 -8.74
CA LEU A 70 -0.20 -11.17 -7.63
C LEU A 70 1.20 -11.03 -7.03
N PRO A 71 1.60 -9.81 -6.64
CA PRO A 71 2.81 -9.62 -5.88
C PRO A 71 2.72 -10.35 -4.53
N LYS A 72 3.85 -10.78 -4.03
CA LYS A 72 3.99 -11.48 -2.74
C LYS A 72 3.85 -10.57 -1.51
N TRP A 73 3.37 -9.34 -1.68
CA TRP A 73 3.34 -8.35 -0.63
C TRP A 73 2.07 -8.44 0.21
N TYR A 74 2.28 -8.35 1.51
CA TYR A 74 1.24 -8.19 2.51
C TYR A 74 1.60 -7.01 3.42
N ARG A 75 0.62 -6.20 3.80
CA ARG A 75 0.77 -5.18 4.85
C ARG A 75 -0.33 -5.39 5.88
N ALA A 76 0.07 -5.44 7.16
CA ALA A 76 -0.90 -5.58 8.23
C ALA A 76 -1.67 -4.26 8.43
N PRO A 77 -3.01 -4.27 8.47
CA PRO A 77 -3.80 -3.13 8.89
C PRO A 77 -3.33 -2.60 10.26
N HIS A 78 -3.30 -1.28 10.42
CA HIS A 78 -2.83 -0.61 11.64
C HIS A 78 -1.40 -0.98 12.08
N ALA A 79 -0.57 -1.53 11.19
CA ALA A 79 0.73 -2.14 11.53
C ALA A 79 0.65 -3.17 12.68
N SER A 80 -0.55 -3.71 12.94
CA SER A 80 -0.83 -4.64 14.04
C SER A 80 -0.55 -6.07 13.61
N ILE A 81 0.56 -6.64 14.11
CA ILE A 81 1.03 -7.97 13.73
C ILE A 81 1.58 -8.74 14.94
N SER A 82 1.43 -10.07 14.93
CA SER A 82 1.99 -11.01 15.90
C SER A 82 2.90 -12.03 15.21
N ASP A 83 3.66 -12.82 15.99
CA ASP A 83 4.53 -13.86 15.46
C ASP A 83 3.73 -14.95 14.74
N ASP A 84 2.59 -15.37 15.30
CA ASP A 84 1.69 -16.34 14.65
C ASP A 84 1.18 -15.83 13.30
N MET A 85 0.87 -14.53 13.19
CA MET A 85 0.49 -13.92 11.92
C MET A 85 1.64 -13.95 10.92
N HIS A 86 2.88 -13.72 11.35
CA HIS A 86 4.06 -13.83 10.49
C HIS A 86 4.22 -15.25 9.91
N GLU A 87 4.02 -16.28 10.71
CA GLU A 87 4.10 -17.67 10.25
C GLU A 87 3.00 -17.99 9.21
N ILE A 88 1.79 -17.48 9.40
CA ILE A 88 0.71 -17.64 8.42
C ILE A 88 1.02 -16.88 7.12
N ILE A 89 1.54 -15.67 7.20
CA ILE A 89 1.93 -14.88 6.02
C ILE A 89 2.97 -15.66 5.20
N LYS A 90 4.00 -16.23 5.83
CA LYS A 90 5.01 -17.09 5.18
C LYS A 90 4.39 -18.34 4.57
N LYS A 91 3.51 -19.05 5.31
CA LYS A 91 2.79 -20.24 4.84
C LYS A 91 2.05 -19.98 3.52
N HIS A 92 1.51 -18.79 3.34
CA HIS A 92 0.83 -18.39 2.11
C HIS A 92 1.74 -17.74 1.06
N ASN A 93 3.06 -17.86 1.20
CA ASN A 93 4.08 -17.28 0.31
C ASN A 93 3.96 -15.76 0.17
N LEU A 94 3.59 -15.08 1.25
CA LEU A 94 3.54 -13.62 1.30
C LEU A 94 4.71 -13.09 2.14
N LYS A 95 5.10 -11.83 1.86
CA LYS A 95 6.09 -11.08 2.64
C LYS A 95 5.40 -9.86 3.26
N HIS A 96 5.49 -9.75 4.57
CA HIS A 96 5.05 -8.55 5.28
C HIS A 96 5.99 -7.39 4.96
N VAL A 97 5.42 -6.24 4.61
CA VAL A 97 6.18 -5.02 4.31
C VAL A 97 5.62 -3.84 5.10
N VAL A 98 6.52 -3.11 5.73
CA VAL A 98 6.27 -1.81 6.36
C VAL A 98 6.93 -0.71 5.53
N GLY A 99 6.61 0.55 5.82
CA GLY A 99 7.34 1.69 5.25
C GLY A 99 8.34 2.24 6.25
N ASP A 100 9.36 2.90 5.74
CA ASP A 100 10.35 3.64 6.52
C ASP A 100 10.08 5.16 6.54
N VAL A 101 9.17 5.64 5.68
CA VAL A 101 8.75 7.05 5.63
C VAL A 101 7.24 7.15 5.70
N PHE A 102 6.74 7.55 6.88
CA PHE A 102 5.32 7.73 7.17
C PHE A 102 5.08 9.02 7.96
N ALA A 103 4.27 9.92 7.42
CA ALA A 103 4.01 11.26 7.98
C ALA A 103 2.76 11.33 8.86
N ASN A 104 2.22 10.19 9.31
CA ASN A 104 0.99 10.13 10.10
C ASN A 104 -0.20 10.86 9.43
N ASP A 105 -0.31 10.71 8.13
CA ASP A 105 -1.25 11.40 7.25
C ASP A 105 -2.73 11.08 7.53
N THR A 106 -3.01 10.07 8.34
CA THR A 106 -4.34 9.73 8.82
C THR A 106 -4.82 10.62 9.96
N SER A 107 -3.89 11.26 10.70
CA SER A 107 -4.17 12.03 11.91
C SER A 107 -3.78 13.50 11.78
N ILE A 108 -2.92 13.85 10.82
CA ILE A 108 -2.44 15.22 10.60
C ILE A 108 -3.09 15.77 9.34
N PRO A 109 -4.08 16.68 9.45
CA PRO A 109 -4.81 17.24 8.30
C PRO A 109 -4.06 18.43 7.68
N ASP A 110 -2.76 18.29 7.44
CA ASP A 110 -1.90 19.33 6.85
C ASP A 110 -1.07 18.78 5.69
N ALA A 111 -1.53 19.04 4.48
CA ALA A 111 -0.88 18.59 3.25
C ALA A 111 0.56 19.09 3.10
N ASN A 112 0.84 20.32 3.53
CA ASN A 112 2.17 20.92 3.41
C ASN A 112 3.13 20.29 4.40
N TRP A 113 2.71 20.09 5.64
CA TRP A 113 3.51 19.41 6.65
C TRP A 113 3.81 17.95 6.23
N ILE A 114 2.78 17.20 5.79
CA ILE A 114 2.93 15.81 5.33
C ILE A 114 3.95 15.72 4.19
N SER A 115 3.80 16.56 3.17
CA SER A 115 4.71 16.54 2.02
C SER A 115 6.13 16.97 2.41
N ALA A 116 6.29 18.01 3.23
CA ALA A 116 7.60 18.45 3.71
C ALA A 116 8.31 17.37 4.55
N PHE A 117 7.58 16.70 5.45
CA PHE A 117 8.11 15.60 6.25
C PHE A 117 8.61 14.46 5.37
N ILE A 118 7.79 14.00 4.41
CA ILE A 118 8.15 12.90 3.50
C ILE A 118 9.37 13.29 2.66
N LEU A 119 9.36 14.47 2.04
CA LEU A 119 10.46 14.93 1.18
C LEU A 119 11.77 15.17 1.95
N LYS A 120 11.70 15.49 3.24
CA LYS A 120 12.88 15.63 4.11
C LYS A 120 13.52 14.27 4.44
N ASN A 121 12.71 13.24 4.64
CA ASN A 121 13.18 11.95 5.17
C ASN A 121 13.40 10.88 4.09
N VAL A 122 12.85 11.06 2.87
CA VAL A 122 12.98 10.09 1.79
C VAL A 122 14.40 10.04 1.24
N LYS A 123 14.87 8.83 0.94
CA LYS A 123 16.15 8.51 0.28
C LYS A 123 15.93 7.40 -0.77
N PRO A 124 16.90 7.16 -1.68
CA PRO A 124 16.83 6.01 -2.58
C PRO A 124 16.60 4.70 -1.80
N GLY A 125 15.62 3.91 -2.25
CA GLY A 125 15.22 2.66 -1.57
C GLY A 125 14.15 2.81 -0.50
N SER A 126 13.74 4.03 -0.13
CA SER A 126 12.66 4.25 0.85
C SER A 126 11.31 3.73 0.36
N VAL A 127 10.53 3.21 1.30
CA VAL A 127 9.13 2.83 1.12
C VAL A 127 8.23 3.85 1.81
N ILE A 128 7.66 4.74 1.02
CA ILE A 128 6.74 5.78 1.51
C ILE A 128 5.36 5.17 1.74
N ILE A 129 4.75 5.46 2.90
CA ILE A 129 3.34 5.15 3.17
C ILE A 129 2.52 6.43 3.11
N ILE A 130 1.45 6.40 2.32
CA ILE A 130 0.41 7.43 2.31
C ILE A 130 -0.94 6.76 2.07
N HIS A 131 -1.96 7.21 2.78
CA HIS A 131 -3.33 6.69 2.61
C HIS A 131 -4.03 7.44 1.49
N MET A 132 -4.81 6.69 0.70
CA MET A 132 -5.60 7.30 -0.38
C MET A 132 -6.65 8.26 0.19
N PRO A 133 -6.80 9.45 -0.41
CA PRO A 133 -7.88 10.35 -0.05
C PRO A 133 -9.21 9.80 -0.55
N GLU A 134 -10.25 10.01 0.25
CA GLU A 134 -11.65 9.76 -0.11
C GLU A 134 -12.45 11.03 0.14
N ARG A 135 -13.59 11.17 -0.52
CA ARG A 135 -14.46 12.32 -0.32
C ARG A 135 -14.92 12.42 1.13
N GLY A 136 -14.63 13.53 1.78
CA GLY A 136 -14.90 13.76 3.20
C GLY A 136 -13.93 13.06 4.16
N ILE A 137 -12.95 12.29 3.64
CA ILE A 137 -11.98 11.54 4.44
C ILE A 137 -10.59 11.80 3.89
N ARG A 138 -9.73 12.44 4.69
CA ARG A 138 -8.33 12.72 4.33
C ARG A 138 -8.15 13.44 2.99
N GLU A 139 -9.05 14.36 2.64
CA GLU A 139 -9.00 15.11 1.38
C GLU A 139 -7.70 15.90 1.23
N TRP A 140 -7.06 16.29 2.33
CA TRP A 140 -5.73 16.93 2.33
C TRP A 140 -4.66 16.06 1.67
N ASN A 141 -4.83 14.72 1.64
CA ASN A 141 -3.88 13.82 0.99
C ASN A 141 -3.85 13.97 -0.53
N TYR A 142 -4.86 14.58 -1.18
CA TYR A 142 -4.77 14.94 -2.60
C TYR A 142 -3.63 15.92 -2.85
N LEU A 143 -3.62 17.02 -2.10
CA LEU A 143 -2.58 18.04 -2.23
C LEU A 143 -1.24 17.51 -1.71
N ALA A 144 -1.23 16.77 -0.60
CA ALA A 144 -0.03 16.16 -0.07
C ALA A 144 0.63 15.24 -1.10
N LEU A 145 -0.14 14.35 -1.74
CA LEU A 145 0.35 13.42 -2.75
C LEU A 145 0.90 14.17 -3.98
N GLU A 146 0.20 15.21 -4.47
CA GLU A 146 0.69 16.02 -5.58
C GLU A 146 2.04 16.68 -5.26
N ASN A 147 2.17 17.29 -4.08
CA ASN A 147 3.40 17.92 -3.61
C ASN A 147 4.53 16.90 -3.46
N ILE A 148 4.25 15.71 -2.91
CA ILE A 148 5.21 14.61 -2.78
C ILE A 148 5.72 14.18 -4.16
N LEU A 149 4.82 13.90 -5.10
CA LEU A 149 5.18 13.46 -6.45
C LEU A 149 6.03 14.49 -7.19
N LYS A 150 5.70 15.78 -7.03
CA LYS A 150 6.49 16.89 -7.59
C LYS A 150 7.88 16.93 -6.98
N GLY A 151 7.99 16.93 -5.65
CA GLY A 151 9.27 17.02 -4.96
C GLY A 151 10.15 15.79 -5.19
N LEU A 152 9.60 14.57 -5.30
CA LEU A 152 10.36 13.37 -5.65
C LEU A 152 10.96 13.48 -7.07
N LYS A 153 10.19 14.02 -8.02
CA LYS A 153 10.68 14.29 -9.37
C LYS A 153 11.82 15.31 -9.37
N GLU A 154 11.70 16.39 -8.59
CA GLU A 154 12.75 17.41 -8.44
C GLU A 154 14.03 16.84 -7.81
N LYS A 155 13.89 15.84 -6.94
CA LYS A 155 15.01 15.08 -6.38
C LYS A 155 15.58 13.99 -7.30
N ASN A 156 15.06 13.83 -8.52
CA ASN A 156 15.40 12.77 -9.45
C ASN A 156 15.21 11.35 -8.86
N LEU A 157 14.26 11.18 -7.97
CA LEU A 157 13.89 9.88 -7.41
C LEU A 157 12.80 9.24 -8.27
N GLU A 158 13.06 8.04 -8.77
CA GLU A 158 12.10 7.25 -9.51
C GLU A 158 11.08 6.63 -8.54
N ILE A 159 9.80 6.71 -8.88
CA ILE A 159 8.70 6.19 -8.06
C ILE A 159 8.20 4.90 -8.70
N VAL A 160 8.46 3.79 -8.04
CA VAL A 160 8.25 2.44 -8.55
C VAL A 160 7.36 1.62 -7.63
N THR A 161 6.89 0.46 -8.10
CA THR A 161 6.21 -0.52 -7.26
C THR A 161 7.19 -1.25 -6.33
N LEU A 162 6.68 -1.91 -5.29
CA LEU A 162 7.52 -2.70 -4.38
C LEU A 162 8.24 -3.85 -5.11
N THR A 163 7.58 -4.47 -6.09
CA THR A 163 8.22 -5.53 -6.90
C THR A 163 9.37 -4.97 -7.75
N GLU A 164 9.18 -3.81 -8.38
CA GLU A 164 10.25 -3.15 -9.13
C GLU A 164 11.39 -2.69 -8.20
N LEU A 165 11.06 -2.19 -6.99
CA LEU A 165 12.04 -1.79 -5.99
C LEU A 165 12.90 -2.98 -5.55
N GLU A 166 12.30 -4.13 -5.22
CA GLU A 166 13.02 -5.35 -4.85
C GLU A 166 13.95 -5.82 -5.98
N GLN A 167 13.48 -5.80 -7.24
CA GLN A 167 14.30 -6.18 -8.39
C GLN A 167 15.49 -5.25 -8.62
N LYS A 168 15.33 -3.94 -8.37
CA LYS A 168 16.43 -2.96 -8.48
C LYS A 168 17.43 -3.07 -7.34
N SER A 169 17.00 -3.49 -6.14
CA SER A 169 17.86 -3.66 -4.97
C SER A 169 18.67 -4.95 -5.00
N ALA A 170 18.31 -5.91 -5.85
CA ALA A 170 19.00 -7.19 -6.01
C ALA A 170 20.13 -7.15 -7.07
N LYS A 171 20.30 -6.04 -7.74
CA LYS A 171 21.38 -5.77 -8.72
C LYS A 171 22.49 -4.97 -8.09
#